data_dd7a93d8e79f61f634762c165c16a31d
#
_entry.id   dd7a93d8e79f61f634762c165c16a31d
#
_cell.length_a   1.000
_cell.length_b   1.000
_cell.length_c   1.000
_cell.angle_alpha   90.00
_cell.angle_beta   90.00
_cell.angle_gamma   90.00
#
_symmetry.space_group_name_H-M   'P 1'
#
loop_
_entity.id
_entity.type
_entity.pdbx_description
1 polymer ?
#
loop_
_entity_poly.entity_id
_entity_poly.type
_entity_poly.pdbx_seq_one_letter_code
_entity_poly.pdbx_strand_id
1 'polypeptide(L)'
;MITLYENMQELETEGVPRVKKIVRKVGLLCSALLLALLLTGCVGTSVEELMTLPQLPMQYTGLSKQIDELIKNGYEYAAPLTGRNIQSVQMIDINGDGFDEVLAFFRLPSDEKQLKIFVFRRTEDSYTRLCTIESAGTGIDSVYCHDVTGDGKMELIVGWKISADVQTVAVYSLGPDPAVLMSSGYARFSIEELDGDSIPSLLLFRTDSEGNSVAEFYSWHDETMSVSYRCLLSSDMAELSRGSVVSGGLTEDGLPAVFVTGINNQGMAVTDILTYQKELGLVNVALDAATGRSKAVYNYCQIRPQDIDDDGLIELPVPASTDDTANQTGGVISWFNYDDHGEREWARDTYHCPNADWYFTLPEDWHGTVSAAVVESASNETCVVLQVNNENVLAIYSISGENRESRVSRNNYLILAQRPAILYAGELLAAAEKYGADQYLLYQSFHLITNFWLS
;
A
#
# COMPACT_ATOMS: atom_id res chain seq x y z
N MET A 1 85.08 -14.27 18.38
CA MET A 1 83.61 -13.96 18.43
C MET A 1 83.17 -13.42 19.78
N ILE A 2 84.11 -13.19 20.69
CA ILE A 2 83.76 -12.59 22.04
C ILE A 2 84.11 -11.09 22.12
N THR A 3 84.98 -10.59 21.24
CA THR A 3 85.42 -9.19 21.24
C THR A 3 84.48 -8.22 20.48
N LEU A 4 83.43 -8.73 19.81
CA LEU A 4 82.44 -7.91 19.11
C LEU A 4 81.15 -7.68 19.96
N TYR A 5 81.00 -8.40 21.08
CA TYR A 5 79.83 -8.26 21.97
C TYR A 5 80.02 -7.21 23.07
N GLU A 6 81.28 -6.98 23.45
CA GLU A 6 81.59 -5.94 24.48
C GLU A 6 81.52 -4.50 23.94
N ASN A 7 81.82 -4.26 22.67
CA ASN A 7 81.79 -2.96 22.04
C ASN A 7 80.38 -2.49 21.66
N MET A 8 79.37 -3.37 21.75
CA MET A 8 77.95 -2.99 21.51
C MET A 8 77.22 -2.55 22.78
N GLN A 9 77.71 -2.77 23.97
CA GLN A 9 77.08 -2.38 25.21
C GLN A 9 77.47 -0.98 25.72
N GLU A 10 78.61 -0.41 25.25
CA GLU A 10 79.02 0.94 25.66
C GLU A 10 78.41 2.08 24.85
N LEU A 11 77.71 1.78 23.72
CA LEU A 11 77.05 2.84 22.90
C LEU A 11 75.59 3.11 23.27
N GLU A 12 75.00 2.36 24.22
CA GLU A 12 73.58 2.51 24.58
C GLU A 12 73.28 3.38 25.80
N THR A 13 74.27 4.00 26.47
CA THR A 13 74.03 4.63 27.77
C THR A 13 74.01 6.18 27.80
N GLU A 14 74.38 6.91 26.75
CA GLU A 14 74.43 8.37 26.79
C GLU A 14 73.35 9.14 26.02
N GLY A 15 72.52 8.48 25.18
CA GLY A 15 71.51 9.13 24.35
C GLY A 15 70.07 9.11 24.88
N VAL A 16 69.73 8.23 25.82
CA VAL A 16 68.38 7.82 26.18
C VAL A 16 67.56 8.87 27.03
N PRO A 17 68.15 9.65 27.93
CA PRO A 17 67.33 10.59 28.75
C PRO A 17 66.84 11.82 27.99
N ARG A 18 67.51 12.27 26.93
CA ARG A 18 67.09 13.43 26.15
C ARG A 18 65.98 13.11 25.17
N VAL A 19 66.03 11.95 24.49
CA VAL A 19 65.02 11.52 23.55
C VAL A 19 63.70 11.19 24.30
N LYS A 20 63.78 10.48 25.43
CA LYS A 20 62.57 10.21 26.27
C LYS A 20 61.89 11.48 26.79
N LYS A 21 62.68 12.53 27.14
CA LYS A 21 62.10 13.82 27.52
C LYS A 21 61.47 14.57 26.35
N ILE A 22 62.03 14.47 25.15
CA ILE A 22 61.49 15.07 23.93
C ILE A 22 60.21 14.35 23.50
N VAL A 23 60.22 13.00 23.44
CA VAL A 23 59.02 12.20 23.10
C VAL A 23 57.88 12.42 24.12
N ARG A 24 58.23 12.52 25.41
CA ARG A 24 57.20 12.83 26.45
C ARG A 24 56.66 14.25 26.34
N LYS A 25 57.45 15.25 25.93
CA LYS A 25 57.00 16.63 25.67
C LYS A 25 56.18 16.70 24.40
N VAL A 26 56.54 16.03 23.33
CA VAL A 26 55.79 15.96 22.09
C VAL A 26 54.49 15.21 22.31
N GLY A 27 54.48 14.08 23.05
CA GLY A 27 53.29 13.36 23.43
C GLY A 27 52.31 14.17 24.25
N LEU A 28 52.81 14.97 25.21
CA LEU A 28 51.99 15.94 25.99
C LEU A 28 51.45 17.09 25.14
N LEU A 29 52.21 17.54 24.16
CA LEU A 29 51.77 18.59 23.22
C LEU A 29 50.71 18.08 22.25
N CYS A 30 50.86 16.86 21.73
CA CYS A 30 49.88 16.18 20.89
C CYS A 30 48.59 15.86 21.67
N SER A 31 48.70 15.42 22.94
CA SER A 31 47.49 15.16 23.76
C SER A 31 46.77 16.46 24.15
N ALA A 32 47.50 17.54 24.41
CA ALA A 32 46.90 18.86 24.64
C ALA A 32 46.24 19.43 23.38
N LEU A 33 46.84 19.22 22.20
CA LEU A 33 46.25 19.62 20.92
C LEU A 33 45.00 18.79 20.58
N LEU A 34 45.02 17.47 20.86
CA LEU A 34 43.88 16.61 20.69
C LEU A 34 42.73 16.98 21.65
N LEU A 35 43.07 17.33 22.90
CA LEU A 35 42.09 17.78 23.87
C LEU A 35 41.50 19.17 23.50
N ALA A 36 42.32 20.06 22.94
CA ALA A 36 41.86 21.35 22.43
C ALA A 36 40.92 21.16 21.19
N LEU A 37 41.21 20.21 20.31
CA LEU A 37 40.35 19.86 19.18
C LEU A 37 39.01 19.20 19.61
N LEU A 38 39.00 18.45 20.70
CA LEU A 38 37.77 17.90 21.28
C LEU A 38 36.90 18.95 22.00
N LEU A 39 37.52 20.05 22.47
CA LEU A 39 36.82 21.19 23.11
C LEU A 39 36.29 22.23 22.10
N THR A 40 36.75 22.21 20.85
CA THR A 40 36.22 23.08 19.80
C THR A 40 35.05 22.46 19.02
N GLY A 41 34.66 21.20 19.35
CA GLY A 41 33.56 20.48 18.73
C GLY A 41 32.12 20.92 19.11
N CYS A 42 31.98 22.04 19.82
CA CYS A 42 30.68 22.67 20.07
C CYS A 42 30.81 24.19 19.84
N VAL A 43 30.99 24.60 18.59
CA VAL A 43 30.60 25.96 18.21
C VAL A 43 29.07 25.89 18.03
N GLY A 44 28.38 26.36 19.05
CA GLY A 44 26.96 26.25 19.22
C GLY A 44 26.17 26.83 18.06
N THR A 45 25.32 25.99 17.52
CA THR A 45 24.01 26.47 17.14
C THR A 45 23.37 27.00 18.44
N SER A 46 23.07 28.29 18.49
CA SER A 46 22.39 28.89 19.64
C SER A 46 21.08 28.13 19.88
N VAL A 47 20.66 27.97 21.14
CA VAL A 47 19.37 27.38 21.50
C VAL A 47 18.21 28.07 20.74
N GLU A 48 18.42 29.34 20.36
CA GLU A 48 17.51 30.13 19.51
C GLU A 48 17.47 29.63 18.07
N GLU A 49 18.58 29.16 17.47
CA GLU A 49 18.61 28.55 16.14
C GLU A 49 17.97 27.16 16.13
N LEU A 50 18.03 26.40 17.22
CA LEU A 50 17.35 25.11 17.38
C LEU A 50 15.85 25.28 17.67
N MET A 51 15.40 26.46 18.07
CA MET A 51 13.99 26.82 18.29
C MET A 51 13.38 27.63 17.13
N THR A 52 14.15 28.00 16.11
CA THR A 52 13.56 28.54 14.89
C THR A 52 12.84 27.40 14.17
N LEU A 53 11.54 27.55 14.01
CA LEU A 53 10.77 26.67 13.11
C LEU A 53 11.51 26.59 11.78
N PRO A 54 11.63 25.40 11.16
CA PRO A 54 12.24 25.25 9.85
C PRO A 54 11.63 26.30 8.92
N GLN A 55 12.44 27.24 8.43
CA GLN A 55 11.94 28.22 7.46
C GLN A 55 11.66 27.47 6.17
N LEU A 56 10.43 27.58 5.68
CA LEU A 56 10.06 27.07 4.37
C LEU A 56 11.06 27.63 3.34
N PRO A 57 11.57 26.81 2.41
CA PRO A 57 12.36 27.28 1.31
C PRO A 57 11.67 28.47 0.62
N MET A 58 12.44 29.44 0.15
CA MET A 58 11.92 30.71 -0.39
C MET A 58 10.82 30.52 -1.45
N GLN A 59 10.95 29.47 -2.26
CA GLN A 59 9.98 29.10 -3.29
C GLN A 59 8.56 28.80 -2.75
N TYR A 60 8.43 28.29 -1.50
CA TYR A 60 7.13 28.00 -0.89
C TYR A 60 6.56 29.18 -0.08
N THR A 61 7.34 30.22 0.15
CA THR A 61 6.88 31.38 0.93
C THR A 61 5.70 32.09 0.26
N GLY A 62 5.72 32.18 -1.06
CA GLY A 62 4.61 32.76 -1.84
C GLY A 62 3.34 31.92 -1.80
N LEU A 63 3.50 30.59 -1.89
CA LEU A 63 2.39 29.64 -1.77
C LEU A 63 1.77 29.70 -0.36
N SER A 64 2.59 29.66 0.69
CA SER A 64 2.13 29.74 2.07
C SER A 64 1.29 31.00 2.32
N LYS A 65 1.74 32.18 1.80
CA LYS A 65 0.95 33.42 1.91
C LYS A 65 -0.41 33.34 1.22
N GLN A 66 -0.48 32.74 0.03
CA GLN A 66 -1.75 32.58 -0.68
C GLN A 66 -2.69 31.63 0.06
N ILE A 67 -2.18 30.53 0.62
CA ILE A 67 -2.94 29.60 1.46
C ILE A 67 -3.43 30.30 2.74
N ASP A 68 -2.59 31.06 3.42
CA ASP A 68 -2.94 31.84 4.60
C ASP A 68 -4.04 32.89 4.31
N GLU A 69 -4.01 33.50 3.13
CA GLU A 69 -5.06 34.41 2.67
C GLU A 69 -6.40 33.70 2.46
N LEU A 70 -6.39 32.49 1.87
CA LEU A 70 -7.60 31.68 1.75
C LEU A 70 -8.19 31.37 3.14
N ILE A 71 -7.37 30.95 4.09
CA ILE A 71 -7.82 30.63 5.46
C ILE A 71 -8.38 31.89 6.14
N LYS A 72 -7.74 33.05 6.01
CA LYS A 72 -8.25 34.34 6.54
C LYS A 72 -9.59 34.74 5.92
N ASN A 73 -9.86 34.33 4.68
CA ASN A 73 -11.11 34.57 3.97
C ASN A 73 -12.19 33.53 4.28
N GLY A 74 -11.99 32.66 5.27
CA GLY A 74 -12.98 31.69 5.74
C GLY A 74 -12.98 30.35 5.02
N TYR A 75 -11.95 30.06 4.22
CA TYR A 75 -11.77 28.73 3.66
C TYR A 75 -11.22 27.77 4.73
N GLU A 76 -11.75 26.56 4.74
CA GLU A 76 -11.35 25.45 5.59
C GLU A 76 -10.73 24.35 4.73
N TYR A 77 -9.74 23.63 5.23
CA TYR A 77 -9.18 22.48 4.51
C TYR A 77 -10.25 21.38 4.35
N ALA A 78 -10.28 20.78 3.16
CA ALA A 78 -11.19 19.69 2.80
C ALA A 78 -10.44 18.56 2.07
N ALA A 79 -9.67 17.79 2.82
CA ALA A 79 -8.90 16.68 2.27
C ALA A 79 -9.78 15.63 1.57
N PRO A 80 -9.27 14.93 0.56
CA PRO A 80 -9.93 13.74 0.02
C PRO A 80 -10.16 12.69 1.11
N LEU A 81 -11.26 11.96 1.02
CA LEU A 81 -11.67 10.97 2.03
C LEU A 81 -10.99 9.62 1.82
N THR A 82 -10.68 9.29 0.57
CA THR A 82 -10.10 8.01 0.14
C THR A 82 -9.00 8.22 -0.89
N GLY A 83 -8.36 7.12 -1.33
CA GLY A 83 -7.30 7.15 -2.34
C GLY A 83 -5.90 7.10 -1.75
N ARG A 84 -4.88 7.12 -2.61
CA ARG A 84 -3.46 6.99 -2.20
C ARG A 84 -2.95 8.21 -1.43
N ASN A 85 -3.51 9.38 -1.68
CA ASN A 85 -3.10 10.61 -1.02
C ASN A 85 -4.32 11.36 -0.49
N ILE A 86 -4.46 11.38 0.83
CA ILE A 86 -5.55 12.04 1.57
C ILE A 86 -5.11 13.36 2.21
N GLN A 87 -4.01 13.95 1.76
CA GLN A 87 -3.55 15.25 2.27
C GLN A 87 -4.33 16.40 1.64
N SER A 88 -4.56 17.45 2.45
CA SER A 88 -5.26 18.68 1.98
C SER A 88 -4.45 19.51 1.00
N VAL A 89 -3.15 19.27 0.88
CA VAL A 89 -2.26 19.89 -0.10
C VAL A 89 -1.38 18.79 -0.67
N GLN A 90 -1.40 18.65 -1.99
CA GLN A 90 -0.66 17.62 -2.71
C GLN A 90 0.23 18.28 -3.76
N MET A 91 1.41 17.71 -3.98
CA MET A 91 2.38 18.18 -4.97
C MET A 91 2.55 17.09 -6.01
N ILE A 92 2.43 17.46 -7.28
CA ILE A 92 2.52 16.54 -8.41
C ILE A 92 2.90 17.32 -9.69
N ASP A 93 3.80 16.78 -10.50
CA ASP A 93 4.12 17.29 -11.81
C ASP A 93 2.99 16.94 -12.81
N ILE A 94 2.07 17.89 -13.01
CA ILE A 94 0.87 17.69 -13.84
C ILE A 94 1.17 17.86 -15.33
N ASN A 95 2.14 18.69 -15.65
CA ASN A 95 2.41 19.09 -17.03
C ASN A 95 3.65 18.43 -17.63
N GLY A 96 4.38 17.59 -16.87
CA GLY A 96 5.57 16.87 -17.29
C GLY A 96 6.81 17.75 -17.47
N ASP A 97 6.87 18.95 -16.86
CA ASP A 97 8.01 19.86 -16.98
C ASP A 97 9.12 19.61 -15.94
N GLY A 98 8.94 18.64 -15.04
CA GLY A 98 9.85 18.26 -13.98
C GLY A 98 9.72 19.12 -12.72
N PHE A 99 8.69 19.97 -12.62
CA PHE A 99 8.37 20.75 -11.44
C PHE A 99 6.95 20.49 -10.98
N ASP A 100 6.78 20.24 -9.69
CA ASP A 100 5.46 19.94 -9.13
C ASP A 100 4.56 21.17 -9.16
N GLU A 101 3.33 21.00 -9.62
CA GLU A 101 2.19 21.85 -9.30
C GLU A 101 1.65 21.50 -7.90
N VAL A 102 0.82 22.38 -7.37
CA VAL A 102 0.17 22.18 -6.06
C VAL A 102 -1.33 22.14 -6.21
N LEU A 103 -1.93 21.06 -5.75
CA LEU A 103 -3.37 20.90 -5.55
C LEU A 103 -3.70 21.20 -4.09
N ALA A 104 -4.55 22.17 -3.82
CA ALA A 104 -4.97 22.51 -2.47
C ALA A 104 -6.49 22.45 -2.34
N PHE A 105 -6.96 21.60 -1.42
CA PHE A 105 -8.36 21.24 -1.25
C PHE A 105 -8.97 22.02 -0.11
N PHE A 106 -10.05 22.77 -0.42
CA PHE A 106 -10.71 23.64 0.52
C PHE A 106 -12.23 23.52 0.45
N ARG A 107 -12.88 23.95 1.53
CA ARG A 107 -14.31 24.22 1.61
C ARG A 107 -14.53 25.67 2.03
N LEU A 108 -15.51 26.32 1.39
CA LEU A 108 -16.05 27.60 1.82
C LEU A 108 -17.55 27.41 2.16
N PRO A 109 -17.91 27.27 3.45
CA PRO A 109 -19.29 26.94 3.84
C PRO A 109 -20.34 27.96 3.42
N SER A 110 -19.95 29.21 3.18
CA SER A 110 -20.83 30.30 2.76
C SER A 110 -21.11 30.34 1.25
N ASP A 111 -20.42 29.50 0.45
CA ASP A 111 -20.55 29.47 -1.01
C ASP A 111 -21.54 28.37 -1.42
N GLU A 112 -22.24 28.57 -2.52
CA GLU A 112 -23.14 27.55 -3.13
C GLU A 112 -22.34 26.33 -3.60
N LYS A 113 -21.19 26.57 -4.20
CA LYS A 113 -20.20 25.54 -4.55
C LYS A 113 -19.14 25.45 -3.47
N GLN A 114 -19.47 24.82 -2.37
CA GLN A 114 -18.64 24.84 -1.17
C GLN A 114 -17.24 24.26 -1.37
N LEU A 115 -17.09 23.22 -2.19
CA LEU A 115 -15.80 22.54 -2.41
C LEU A 115 -15.01 23.24 -3.49
N LYS A 116 -13.73 23.49 -3.20
CA LYS A 116 -12.80 24.17 -4.10
C LYS A 116 -11.49 23.39 -4.17
N ILE A 117 -11.01 23.13 -5.37
CA ILE A 117 -9.67 22.64 -5.62
C ILE A 117 -8.91 23.77 -6.30
N PHE A 118 -7.93 24.34 -5.58
CA PHE A 118 -7.05 25.34 -6.14
C PHE A 118 -5.83 24.65 -6.72
N VAL A 119 -5.55 24.94 -7.99
CA VAL A 119 -4.36 24.45 -8.68
C VAL A 119 -3.38 25.60 -8.78
N PHE A 120 -2.17 25.41 -8.25
CA PHE A 120 -1.10 26.40 -8.33
C PHE A 120 0.02 25.84 -9.18
N ARG A 121 0.43 26.63 -10.17
CA ARG A 121 1.59 26.34 -11.01
C ARG A 121 2.82 27.01 -10.44
N ARG A 122 3.96 26.32 -10.51
CA ARG A 122 5.25 26.88 -10.18
C ARG A 122 5.67 27.95 -11.20
N THR A 123 6.26 29.03 -10.70
CA THR A 123 6.96 30.08 -11.46
C THR A 123 8.42 30.09 -11.01
N GLU A 124 9.30 30.90 -11.64
CA GLU A 124 10.73 30.94 -11.29
C GLU A 124 10.99 31.07 -9.78
N ASP A 125 10.27 31.96 -9.09
CA ASP A 125 10.51 32.29 -7.68
C ASP A 125 9.36 31.92 -6.73
N SER A 126 8.21 31.42 -7.22
CA SER A 126 7.02 31.25 -6.41
C SER A 126 6.01 30.30 -7.08
N TYR A 127 4.79 30.33 -6.56
CA TYR A 127 3.61 29.66 -7.14
C TYR A 127 2.54 30.70 -7.45
N THR A 128 1.85 30.51 -8.58
CA THR A 128 0.69 31.32 -8.97
C THR A 128 -0.51 30.42 -9.20
N ARG A 129 -1.70 30.89 -8.82
CA ARG A 129 -2.93 30.12 -9.06
C ARG A 129 -3.18 29.98 -10.56
N LEU A 130 -3.21 28.75 -11.03
CA LEU A 130 -3.52 28.40 -12.43
C LEU A 130 -5.03 28.44 -12.66
N CYS A 131 -5.79 27.68 -11.83
CA CYS A 131 -7.25 27.61 -11.94
C CYS A 131 -7.89 27.23 -10.59
N THR A 132 -9.21 27.20 -10.58
CA THR A 132 -10.02 26.71 -9.45
C THR A 132 -11.13 25.81 -10.00
N ILE A 133 -11.24 24.60 -9.44
CA ILE A 133 -12.33 23.67 -9.73
C ILE A 133 -13.29 23.70 -8.56
N GLU A 134 -14.60 23.73 -8.82
CA GLU A 134 -15.62 23.96 -7.83
C GLU A 134 -16.71 22.90 -7.91
N SER A 135 -17.23 22.49 -6.75
CA SER A 135 -18.38 21.57 -6.65
C SER A 135 -19.30 21.95 -5.50
N ALA A 136 -20.58 21.73 -5.70
CA ALA A 136 -21.62 21.86 -4.68
C ALA A 136 -21.73 20.61 -3.78
N GLY A 137 -20.86 19.61 -3.96
CA GLY A 137 -20.86 18.37 -3.19
C GLY A 137 -20.60 18.59 -1.69
N THR A 138 -20.79 17.52 -0.92
CA THR A 138 -20.56 17.49 0.54
C THR A 138 -19.14 17.09 0.92
N GLY A 139 -18.37 16.49 0.00
CA GLY A 139 -16.98 16.08 0.20
C GLY A 139 -16.29 15.72 -1.11
N ILE A 140 -14.96 15.67 -1.03
CA ILE A 140 -14.10 15.11 -2.09
C ILE A 140 -13.88 13.65 -1.69
N ASP A 141 -14.39 12.71 -2.49
CA ASP A 141 -14.21 11.30 -2.20
C ASP A 141 -12.77 10.87 -2.46
N SER A 142 -12.30 11.07 -3.69
CA SER A 142 -10.95 10.70 -4.11
C SER A 142 -10.43 11.64 -5.21
N VAL A 143 -9.10 11.69 -5.37
CA VAL A 143 -8.44 12.50 -6.39
C VAL A 143 -7.29 11.71 -7.01
N TYR A 144 -7.23 11.73 -8.34
CA TYR A 144 -6.16 11.11 -9.13
C TYR A 144 -5.71 12.07 -10.24
N CYS A 145 -4.46 11.93 -10.64
CA CYS A 145 -3.90 12.62 -11.80
C CYS A 145 -3.32 11.57 -12.76
N HIS A 146 -3.85 11.50 -13.97
CA HIS A 146 -3.41 10.60 -15.01
C HIS A 146 -3.57 11.28 -16.38
N ASP A 147 -2.66 11.01 -17.30
CA ASP A 147 -2.80 11.39 -18.69
C ASP A 147 -3.79 10.41 -19.36
N VAL A 148 -5.07 10.76 -19.34
CA VAL A 148 -6.16 9.96 -19.95
C VAL A 148 -6.53 10.43 -21.35
N THR A 149 -5.82 11.45 -21.87
CA THR A 149 -5.98 11.96 -23.23
C THR A 149 -4.81 11.57 -24.13
N GLY A 150 -3.67 11.15 -23.56
CA GLY A 150 -2.45 10.79 -24.29
C GLY A 150 -1.68 11.99 -24.82
N ASP A 151 -1.92 13.22 -24.31
CA ASP A 151 -1.25 14.45 -24.76
C ASP A 151 0.04 14.77 -23.98
N GLY A 152 0.40 13.94 -23.01
CA GLY A 152 1.56 14.07 -22.13
C GLY A 152 1.33 14.99 -20.93
N LYS A 153 0.10 15.47 -20.70
CA LYS A 153 -0.31 16.20 -19.49
C LYS A 153 -1.31 15.37 -18.71
N MET A 154 -1.29 15.55 -17.39
CA MET A 154 -2.23 14.82 -16.53
C MET A 154 -3.56 15.56 -16.43
N GLU A 155 -4.66 14.85 -16.61
CA GLU A 155 -5.98 15.28 -16.23
C GLU A 155 -6.21 15.03 -14.73
N LEU A 156 -7.05 15.89 -14.14
CA LEU A 156 -7.49 15.73 -12.76
C LEU A 156 -8.81 14.97 -12.73
N ILE A 157 -8.81 13.81 -12.10
CA ILE A 157 -9.97 12.93 -11.94
C ILE A 157 -10.45 13.04 -10.50
N VAL A 158 -11.65 13.55 -10.30
CA VAL A 158 -12.19 13.84 -8.97
C VAL A 158 -13.47 13.07 -8.74
N GLY A 159 -13.46 12.21 -7.71
CA GLY A 159 -14.67 11.65 -7.13
C GLY A 159 -15.31 12.67 -6.17
N TRP A 160 -16.51 13.13 -6.49
CA TRP A 160 -17.27 14.05 -5.66
C TRP A 160 -18.35 13.30 -4.88
N LYS A 161 -18.40 13.50 -3.58
CA LYS A 161 -19.53 13.06 -2.75
C LYS A 161 -20.60 14.14 -2.77
N ILE A 162 -21.70 13.88 -3.48
CA ILE A 162 -22.80 14.82 -3.62
C ILE A 162 -23.73 14.74 -2.40
N SER A 163 -24.06 13.51 -1.98
CA SER A 163 -24.84 13.22 -0.77
C SER A 163 -24.33 11.95 -0.08
N ALA A 164 -25.06 11.43 0.89
CA ALA A 164 -24.71 10.16 1.54
C ALA A 164 -24.64 8.99 0.54
N ASP A 165 -25.56 8.97 -0.45
CA ASP A 165 -25.75 7.84 -1.36
C ASP A 165 -25.44 8.17 -2.82
N VAL A 166 -25.06 9.43 -3.12
CA VAL A 166 -24.81 9.88 -4.49
C VAL A 166 -23.39 10.38 -4.63
N GLN A 167 -22.66 9.74 -5.52
CA GLN A 167 -21.31 10.11 -5.92
C GLN A 167 -21.24 10.37 -7.42
N THR A 168 -20.39 11.31 -7.82
CA THR A 168 -20.10 11.59 -9.24
C THR A 168 -18.60 11.68 -9.41
N VAL A 169 -18.09 11.14 -10.52
CA VAL A 169 -16.71 11.36 -10.96
C VAL A 169 -16.72 12.37 -12.08
N ALA A 170 -15.74 13.24 -12.10
CA ALA A 170 -15.49 14.15 -13.20
C ALA A 170 -14.02 14.18 -13.55
N VAL A 171 -13.73 14.26 -14.83
CA VAL A 171 -12.38 14.40 -15.40
C VAL A 171 -12.23 15.83 -15.91
N TYR A 172 -11.15 16.50 -15.51
CA TYR A 172 -10.87 17.88 -15.84
C TYR A 172 -9.55 18.00 -16.58
N SER A 173 -9.53 18.64 -17.73
CA SER A 173 -8.28 19.16 -18.27
C SER A 173 -7.89 20.43 -17.52
N LEU A 174 -6.59 20.55 -17.21
CA LEU A 174 -6.07 21.64 -16.40
C LEU A 174 -5.42 22.73 -17.26
N GLY A 175 -5.87 23.95 -17.04
CA GLY A 175 -5.39 25.15 -17.71
C GLY A 175 -5.96 26.39 -17.03
N PRO A 176 -5.73 27.60 -17.58
CA PRO A 176 -6.35 28.82 -17.05
C PRO A 176 -7.88 28.74 -17.00
N ASP A 177 -8.48 28.06 -17.98
CA ASP A 177 -9.91 27.75 -18.06
C ASP A 177 -10.07 26.23 -18.06
N PRO A 178 -10.23 25.59 -16.88
CA PRO A 178 -10.33 24.12 -16.78
C PRO A 178 -11.62 23.65 -17.45
N ALA A 179 -11.54 22.61 -18.28
CA ALA A 179 -12.69 22.04 -18.96
C ALA A 179 -13.06 20.69 -18.35
N VAL A 180 -14.37 20.42 -18.24
CA VAL A 180 -14.89 19.11 -17.87
C VAL A 180 -14.92 18.24 -19.11
N LEU A 181 -14.07 17.19 -19.15
CA LEU A 181 -14.01 16.26 -20.27
C LEU A 181 -15.11 15.20 -20.18
N MET A 182 -15.47 14.78 -18.96
CA MET A 182 -16.61 13.92 -18.67
C MET A 182 -17.09 14.09 -17.24
N SER A 183 -18.35 13.72 -16.99
CA SER A 183 -18.90 13.59 -15.63
C SER A 183 -20.00 12.55 -15.63
N SER A 184 -19.99 11.65 -14.65
CA SER A 184 -20.97 10.57 -14.49
C SER A 184 -21.17 10.19 -13.03
N GLY A 185 -22.37 9.70 -12.70
CA GLY A 185 -22.60 9.02 -11.43
C GLY A 185 -21.92 7.66 -11.39
N TYR A 186 -21.46 7.24 -10.19
CA TYR A 186 -20.78 5.96 -10.01
C TYR A 186 -21.06 5.37 -8.62
N ALA A 187 -20.91 4.04 -8.49
CA ALA A 187 -20.78 3.37 -7.19
C ALA A 187 -19.30 3.13 -6.84
N ARG A 188 -18.51 2.73 -7.84
CA ARG A 188 -17.06 2.57 -7.79
C ARG A 188 -16.48 3.01 -9.13
N PHE A 189 -15.20 3.34 -9.14
CA PHE A 189 -14.43 3.50 -10.38
C PHE A 189 -12.97 3.13 -10.17
N SER A 190 -12.29 2.81 -11.25
CA SER A 190 -10.83 2.64 -11.31
C SER A 190 -10.28 3.30 -12.57
N ILE A 191 -8.97 3.46 -12.63
CA ILE A 191 -8.26 4.03 -13.76
C ILE A 191 -7.28 2.97 -14.21
N GLU A 192 -7.49 2.43 -15.41
CA GLU A 192 -6.84 1.22 -15.87
C GLU A 192 -6.35 1.36 -17.31
N GLU A 193 -5.27 0.69 -17.62
CA GLU A 193 -4.80 0.46 -18.97
C GLU A 193 -5.07 -1.03 -19.29
N LEU A 194 -6.11 -1.31 -20.06
CA LEU A 194 -6.57 -2.66 -20.38
C LEU A 194 -6.47 -3.02 -21.86
N ASP A 195 -6.54 -2.03 -22.76
CA ASP A 195 -6.65 -2.26 -24.20
C ASP A 195 -5.30 -2.21 -24.95
N GLY A 196 -4.21 -1.96 -24.22
CA GLY A 196 -2.84 -2.01 -24.71
C GLY A 196 -2.42 -0.77 -25.52
N ASP A 197 -3.16 0.33 -25.42
CA ASP A 197 -2.83 1.59 -26.11
C ASP A 197 -1.87 2.48 -25.30
N SER A 198 -1.55 2.09 -24.06
CA SER A 198 -0.70 2.80 -23.09
C SER A 198 -1.32 4.10 -22.56
N ILE A 199 -2.61 4.35 -22.79
CA ILE A 199 -3.34 5.49 -22.26
C ILE A 199 -4.33 4.98 -21.21
N PRO A 200 -4.21 5.39 -19.93
CA PRO A 200 -5.15 4.96 -18.92
C PRO A 200 -6.56 5.42 -19.23
N SER A 201 -7.51 4.52 -19.08
CA SER A 201 -8.94 4.75 -19.27
C SER A 201 -9.69 4.70 -17.94
N LEU A 202 -10.87 5.32 -17.88
CA LEU A 202 -11.70 5.33 -16.69
C LEU A 202 -12.73 4.21 -16.77
N LEU A 203 -12.68 3.29 -15.82
CA LEU A 203 -13.64 2.18 -15.67
C LEU A 203 -14.64 2.52 -14.58
N LEU A 204 -15.92 2.70 -14.94
CA LEU A 204 -17.00 3.05 -14.02
C LEU A 204 -17.92 1.87 -13.79
N PHE A 205 -18.31 1.68 -12.52
CA PHE A 205 -19.31 0.71 -12.08
C PHE A 205 -20.56 1.45 -11.63
N ARG A 206 -21.68 1.20 -12.30
CA ARG A 206 -22.93 1.90 -12.01
C ARG A 206 -24.15 1.11 -12.46
N THR A 207 -25.33 1.55 -12.04
CA THR A 207 -26.59 1.09 -12.60
C THR A 207 -26.90 1.91 -13.87
N ASP A 208 -27.25 1.24 -14.96
CA ASP A 208 -27.67 1.90 -16.20
C ASP A 208 -29.14 2.35 -16.16
N SER A 209 -29.62 2.94 -17.25
CA SER A 209 -30.99 3.42 -17.36
C SER A 209 -32.04 2.31 -17.39
N GLU A 210 -31.63 1.07 -17.67
CA GLU A 210 -32.51 -0.10 -17.69
C GLU A 210 -32.52 -0.83 -16.33
N GLY A 211 -31.69 -0.41 -15.38
CA GLY A 211 -31.58 -0.99 -14.05
C GLY A 211 -30.53 -2.11 -13.96
N ASN A 212 -29.73 -2.33 -15.01
CA ASN A 212 -28.66 -3.32 -14.98
C ASN A 212 -27.41 -2.78 -14.32
N SER A 213 -26.69 -3.63 -13.61
CA SER A 213 -25.33 -3.33 -13.13
C SER A 213 -24.34 -3.50 -14.27
N VAL A 214 -23.57 -2.45 -14.53
CA VAL A 214 -22.65 -2.40 -15.67
C VAL A 214 -21.29 -1.84 -15.28
N ALA A 215 -20.26 -2.32 -15.98
CA ALA A 215 -18.98 -1.67 -16.09
C ALA A 215 -18.91 -0.94 -17.43
N GLU A 216 -18.56 0.34 -17.39
CA GLU A 216 -18.39 1.19 -18.56
C GLU A 216 -16.95 1.66 -18.64
N PHE A 217 -16.32 1.41 -19.79
CA PHE A 217 -14.95 1.78 -20.11
C PHE A 217 -14.97 3.09 -20.91
N TYR A 218 -14.51 4.17 -20.29
CA TYR A 218 -14.43 5.49 -20.90
C TYR A 218 -13.01 5.73 -21.39
N SER A 219 -12.84 6.01 -22.66
CA SER A 219 -11.58 6.37 -23.25
C SER A 219 -11.67 7.67 -24.07
N TRP A 220 -10.52 8.25 -24.38
CA TRP A 220 -10.42 9.49 -25.12
C TRP A 220 -10.37 9.22 -26.61
N HIS A 221 -11.37 9.69 -27.37
CA HIS A 221 -11.44 9.60 -28.81
C HIS A 221 -12.09 10.86 -29.39
N ASP A 222 -11.58 11.34 -30.52
CA ASP A 222 -12.16 12.48 -31.26
C ASP A 222 -12.42 13.71 -30.38
N GLU A 223 -11.45 14.07 -29.53
CA GLU A 223 -11.51 15.19 -28.59
C GLU A 223 -12.62 15.07 -27.53
N THR A 224 -13.12 13.87 -27.28
CA THR A 224 -14.14 13.61 -26.26
C THR A 224 -13.79 12.38 -25.42
N MET A 225 -14.17 12.41 -24.15
CA MET A 225 -14.12 11.24 -23.27
C MET A 225 -15.51 10.60 -23.20
N SER A 226 -15.64 9.40 -23.78
CA SER A 226 -16.94 8.72 -23.92
C SER A 226 -16.82 7.23 -23.69
N VAL A 227 -17.99 6.56 -23.50
CA VAL A 227 -18.05 5.10 -23.33
C VAL A 227 -17.65 4.42 -24.63
N SER A 228 -16.51 3.74 -24.61
CA SER A 228 -16.04 2.90 -25.74
C SER A 228 -16.56 1.48 -25.65
N TYR A 229 -16.63 0.92 -24.44
CA TYR A 229 -17.08 -0.44 -24.19
C TYR A 229 -17.92 -0.55 -22.92
N ARG A 230 -18.75 -1.59 -22.85
CA ARG A 230 -19.62 -1.88 -21.73
C ARG A 230 -19.78 -3.38 -21.56
N CYS A 231 -19.79 -3.86 -20.31
CA CYS A 231 -20.21 -5.23 -20.00
C CYS A 231 -21.13 -5.26 -18.76
N LEU A 232 -21.86 -6.37 -18.62
CA LEU A 232 -22.74 -6.61 -17.47
C LEU A 232 -21.92 -7.10 -16.27
N LEU A 233 -22.36 -6.70 -15.08
CA LEU A 233 -21.86 -7.20 -13.81
C LEU A 233 -22.88 -8.12 -13.15
N SER A 234 -22.37 -9.07 -12.37
CA SER A 234 -23.19 -9.96 -11.54
C SER A 234 -23.65 -9.30 -10.24
N SER A 235 -22.79 -8.46 -9.65
CA SER A 235 -23.07 -7.76 -8.41
C SER A 235 -23.86 -6.47 -8.64
N ASP A 236 -24.77 -6.14 -7.73
CA ASP A 236 -25.45 -4.84 -7.73
C ASP A 236 -24.58 -3.75 -7.07
N MET A 237 -25.00 -2.48 -7.19
CA MET A 237 -24.21 -1.35 -6.68
C MET A 237 -24.14 -1.32 -5.15
N ALA A 238 -25.13 -1.84 -4.43
CA ALA A 238 -25.11 -1.94 -2.98
C ALA A 238 -24.13 -3.03 -2.52
N GLU A 239 -24.02 -4.11 -3.27
CA GLU A 239 -23.02 -5.18 -3.06
C GLU A 239 -21.62 -4.66 -3.30
N LEU A 240 -21.39 -3.94 -4.41
CA LEU A 240 -20.11 -3.33 -4.76
C LEU A 240 -19.65 -2.27 -3.74
N SER A 241 -20.57 -1.53 -3.13
CA SER A 241 -20.21 -0.53 -2.13
C SER A 241 -19.52 -1.13 -0.88
N ARG A 242 -19.76 -2.41 -0.61
CA ARG A 242 -19.16 -3.18 0.50
C ARG A 242 -17.94 -3.99 0.08
N GLY A 243 -17.65 -4.05 -1.19
CA GLY A 243 -16.61 -4.87 -1.81
C GLY A 243 -15.31 -4.13 -2.09
N SER A 244 -14.57 -4.67 -3.06
CA SER A 244 -13.27 -4.15 -3.49
C SER A 244 -13.12 -4.18 -5.01
N VAL A 245 -12.22 -3.33 -5.50
CA VAL A 245 -11.72 -3.35 -6.89
C VAL A 245 -10.22 -3.51 -6.82
N VAL A 246 -9.70 -4.52 -7.50
CA VAL A 246 -8.26 -4.84 -7.54
C VAL A 246 -7.86 -5.07 -8.99
N SER A 247 -6.75 -4.48 -9.42
CA SER A 247 -6.20 -4.62 -10.77
C SER A 247 -4.91 -5.43 -10.74
N GLY A 248 -4.69 -6.27 -11.75
CA GLY A 248 -3.46 -7.05 -11.90
C GLY A 248 -3.52 -8.01 -13.08
N GLY A 249 -2.57 -8.95 -13.16
CA GLY A 249 -2.52 -9.96 -14.20
C GLY A 249 -3.64 -10.99 -14.05
N LEU A 250 -4.15 -11.47 -15.19
CA LEU A 250 -5.12 -12.56 -15.26
C LEU A 250 -4.46 -13.85 -15.74
N THR A 251 -3.54 -13.75 -16.68
CA THR A 251 -2.90 -14.89 -17.34
C THR A 251 -1.38 -14.70 -17.37
N GLU A 252 -0.63 -15.82 -17.44
CA GLU A 252 0.84 -15.83 -17.47
C GLU A 252 1.45 -15.00 -18.62
N ASP A 253 0.74 -14.80 -19.71
CA ASP A 253 1.17 -13.95 -20.83
C ASP A 253 0.92 -12.44 -20.57
N GLY A 254 0.46 -12.08 -19.38
CA GLY A 254 0.35 -10.70 -18.91
C GLY A 254 -0.94 -9.99 -19.34
N LEU A 255 -2.02 -10.72 -19.61
CA LEU A 255 -3.33 -10.11 -19.86
C LEU A 255 -3.82 -9.36 -18.61
N PRO A 256 -4.00 -8.03 -18.65
CA PRO A 256 -4.46 -7.27 -17.49
C PRO A 256 -5.96 -7.51 -17.24
N ALA A 257 -6.34 -7.48 -15.95
CA ALA A 257 -7.74 -7.59 -15.55
C ALA A 257 -8.05 -6.74 -14.31
N VAL A 258 -9.34 -6.49 -14.12
CA VAL A 258 -9.91 -5.84 -12.94
C VAL A 258 -10.86 -6.79 -12.27
N PHE A 259 -10.56 -7.11 -11.02
CA PHE A 259 -11.34 -7.99 -10.16
C PHE A 259 -12.28 -7.13 -9.30
N VAL A 260 -13.57 -7.22 -9.57
CA VAL A 260 -14.61 -6.42 -8.94
C VAL A 260 -15.41 -7.31 -8.03
N THR A 261 -15.13 -7.24 -6.73
CA THR A 261 -15.79 -8.09 -5.73
C THR A 261 -16.89 -7.34 -5.02
N GLY A 262 -18.11 -7.83 -5.11
CA GLY A 262 -19.26 -7.40 -4.31
C GLY A 262 -19.50 -8.36 -3.13
N ILE A 263 -20.20 -7.87 -2.09
CA ILE A 263 -20.61 -8.71 -0.96
C ILE A 263 -22.14 -8.74 -0.91
N ASN A 264 -22.72 -9.91 -1.21
CA ASN A 264 -24.17 -10.06 -1.26
C ASN A 264 -24.80 -10.13 0.14
N ASN A 265 -26.12 -10.15 0.21
CA ASN A 265 -26.89 -10.18 1.47
C ASN A 265 -26.77 -11.52 2.22
N GLN A 266 -26.20 -12.55 1.59
CA GLN A 266 -25.95 -13.85 2.20
C GLN A 266 -24.52 -13.95 2.78
N GLY A 267 -23.74 -12.87 2.72
CA GLY A 267 -22.36 -12.85 3.16
C GLY A 267 -21.39 -13.55 2.20
N MET A 268 -21.80 -13.76 0.93
CA MET A 268 -20.92 -14.32 -0.09
C MET A 268 -20.20 -13.20 -0.84
N ALA A 269 -18.95 -13.42 -1.15
CA ALA A 269 -18.21 -12.63 -2.13
C ALA A 269 -18.62 -13.08 -3.53
N VAL A 270 -18.88 -12.11 -4.40
CA VAL A 270 -19.21 -12.32 -5.81
C VAL A 270 -18.23 -11.49 -6.61
N THR A 271 -17.34 -12.13 -7.34
CA THR A 271 -16.30 -11.43 -8.10
C THR A 271 -16.60 -11.47 -9.59
N ASP A 272 -16.70 -10.29 -10.21
CA ASP A 272 -16.68 -10.10 -11.65
C ASP A 272 -15.22 -9.88 -12.08
N ILE A 273 -14.77 -10.47 -13.17
CA ILE A 273 -13.40 -10.37 -13.69
C ILE A 273 -13.46 -9.75 -15.07
N LEU A 274 -12.98 -8.52 -15.15
CA LEU A 274 -13.06 -7.68 -16.33
C LEU A 274 -11.71 -7.62 -17.03
N THR A 275 -11.70 -7.92 -18.31
CA THR A 275 -10.51 -7.78 -19.16
C THR A 275 -10.89 -7.27 -20.55
N TYR A 276 -9.91 -6.83 -21.33
CA TYR A 276 -10.11 -6.41 -22.68
C TYR A 276 -9.71 -7.50 -23.67
N GLN A 277 -10.64 -7.86 -24.55
CA GLN A 277 -10.39 -8.78 -25.66
C GLN A 277 -10.52 -8.03 -26.99
N LYS A 278 -9.50 -8.09 -27.84
CA LYS A 278 -9.36 -7.27 -29.04
C LYS A 278 -10.59 -7.24 -29.94
N GLU A 279 -11.32 -8.35 -30.05
CA GLU A 279 -12.49 -8.47 -30.95
C GLU A 279 -13.82 -8.16 -30.25
N LEU A 280 -13.87 -8.26 -28.91
CA LEU A 280 -15.09 -8.12 -28.12
C LEU A 280 -15.12 -6.85 -27.28
N GLY A 281 -13.96 -6.18 -27.10
CA GLY A 281 -13.81 -5.07 -26.18
C GLY A 281 -13.76 -5.49 -24.72
N LEU A 282 -14.39 -4.76 -23.84
CA LEU A 282 -14.48 -5.08 -22.40
C LEU A 282 -15.40 -6.27 -22.19
N VAL A 283 -14.88 -7.33 -21.58
CA VAL A 283 -15.62 -8.55 -21.25
C VAL A 283 -15.54 -8.89 -19.77
N ASN A 284 -16.57 -9.50 -19.24
CA ASN A 284 -16.60 -10.08 -17.91
C ASN A 284 -16.48 -11.61 -18.05
N VAL A 285 -15.27 -12.14 -17.87
CA VAL A 285 -14.97 -13.56 -18.09
C VAL A 285 -15.54 -14.46 -17.00
N ALA A 286 -15.78 -13.93 -15.80
CA ALA A 286 -16.43 -14.66 -14.73
C ALA A 286 -17.95 -14.78 -14.92
N LEU A 287 -18.57 -14.00 -15.81
CA LEU A 287 -20.02 -14.00 -15.98
C LEU A 287 -20.49 -15.21 -16.80
N ASP A 288 -21.31 -16.06 -16.22
CA ASP A 288 -22.00 -17.12 -16.93
C ASP A 288 -23.16 -16.51 -17.75
N ALA A 289 -23.05 -16.59 -19.07
CA ALA A 289 -24.03 -16.00 -20.00
C ALA A 289 -25.44 -16.61 -19.92
N ALA A 290 -25.56 -17.84 -19.44
CA ALA A 290 -26.87 -18.54 -19.35
C ALA A 290 -27.64 -18.12 -18.09
N THR A 291 -26.93 -17.82 -17.00
CA THR A 291 -27.52 -17.49 -15.70
C THR A 291 -27.45 -16.00 -15.36
N GLY A 292 -26.56 -15.23 -16.01
CA GLY A 292 -26.25 -13.84 -15.67
C GLY A 292 -25.59 -13.70 -14.30
N ARG A 293 -24.92 -14.76 -13.80
CA ARG A 293 -24.26 -14.78 -12.49
C ARG A 293 -22.77 -15.06 -12.66
N SER A 294 -21.98 -14.52 -11.76
CA SER A 294 -20.56 -14.83 -11.71
C SER A 294 -20.32 -16.30 -11.33
N LYS A 295 -19.34 -16.93 -11.98
CA LYS A 295 -18.79 -18.23 -11.60
C LYS A 295 -17.92 -18.14 -10.33
N ALA A 296 -17.38 -16.95 -10.02
CA ALA A 296 -16.52 -16.66 -8.88
C ALA A 296 -17.34 -16.20 -7.67
N VAL A 297 -18.05 -17.16 -7.04
CA VAL A 297 -18.85 -16.93 -5.83
C VAL A 297 -18.32 -17.82 -4.71
N TYR A 298 -17.97 -17.22 -3.57
CA TYR A 298 -17.38 -17.92 -2.43
C TYR A 298 -17.75 -17.23 -1.11
N ASN A 299 -17.52 -17.90 0.01
CA ASN A 299 -17.73 -17.28 1.34
C ASN A 299 -16.82 -16.08 1.50
N TYR A 300 -17.40 -14.94 1.89
CA TYR A 300 -16.61 -13.73 2.13
C TYR A 300 -15.67 -13.93 3.32
N CYS A 301 -14.43 -13.55 3.12
CA CYS A 301 -13.45 -13.31 4.19
C CYS A 301 -12.94 -11.87 4.07
N GLN A 302 -12.38 -11.31 5.14
CA GLN A 302 -11.83 -9.95 5.13
C GLN A 302 -10.49 -9.85 4.39
N ILE A 303 -10.26 -10.76 3.44
CA ILE A 303 -9.06 -10.84 2.62
C ILE A 303 -9.47 -10.50 1.20
N ARG A 304 -8.72 -9.59 0.56
CA ARG A 304 -8.99 -9.16 -0.81
C ARG A 304 -8.27 -10.06 -1.82
N PRO A 305 -8.75 -10.14 -3.06
CA PRO A 305 -7.97 -10.63 -4.18
C PRO A 305 -6.60 -9.95 -4.24
N GLN A 306 -5.53 -10.69 -4.49
CA GLN A 306 -4.16 -10.18 -4.59
C GLN A 306 -3.24 -11.21 -5.23
N ASP A 307 -2.10 -10.78 -5.69
CA ASP A 307 -0.96 -11.64 -6.03
C ASP A 307 -0.33 -12.14 -4.72
N ILE A 308 -0.64 -13.38 -4.36
CA ILE A 308 -0.24 -13.97 -3.07
C ILE A 308 1.13 -14.62 -3.11
N ASP A 309 1.67 -14.84 -4.30
CA ASP A 309 2.93 -15.55 -4.48
C ASP A 309 3.96 -14.82 -5.34
N ASP A 310 3.66 -13.55 -5.65
CA ASP A 310 4.51 -12.65 -6.43
C ASP A 310 4.78 -13.17 -7.87
N ASP A 311 3.81 -13.88 -8.47
CA ASP A 311 3.90 -14.35 -9.86
C ASP A 311 3.30 -13.37 -10.88
N GLY A 312 2.66 -12.30 -10.37
CA GLY A 312 2.04 -11.23 -11.16
C GLY A 312 0.57 -11.47 -11.49
N LEU A 313 -0.01 -12.60 -11.10
CA LEU A 313 -1.43 -12.90 -11.24
C LEU A 313 -2.20 -12.50 -9.98
N ILE A 314 -3.49 -12.29 -10.13
CA ILE A 314 -4.37 -12.01 -8.99
C ILE A 314 -5.19 -13.24 -8.64
N GLU A 315 -4.96 -13.76 -7.47
CA GLU A 315 -5.73 -14.87 -6.93
C GLU A 315 -6.92 -14.40 -6.11
N LEU A 316 -8.00 -15.20 -6.16
CA LEU A 316 -9.17 -15.02 -5.32
C LEU A 316 -9.08 -15.88 -4.05
N PRO A 317 -9.29 -15.27 -2.85
CA PRO A 317 -9.18 -15.97 -1.58
C PRO A 317 -10.49 -16.71 -1.25
N VAL A 318 -10.46 -18.03 -1.21
CA VAL A 318 -11.59 -18.87 -0.86
C VAL A 318 -11.34 -19.54 0.50
N PRO A 319 -12.10 -19.19 1.55
CA PRO A 319 -11.96 -19.85 2.84
C PRO A 319 -12.24 -21.35 2.75
N ALA A 320 -11.34 -22.18 3.28
CA ALA A 320 -11.50 -23.63 3.28
C ALA A 320 -12.63 -24.10 4.23
N SER A 321 -13.00 -23.28 5.21
CA SER A 321 -14.10 -23.53 6.15
C SER A 321 -15.22 -22.51 5.97
N THR A 322 -16.47 -22.99 6.09
CA THR A 322 -17.67 -22.13 6.10
C THR A 322 -18.02 -21.58 7.49
N ASP A 323 -17.19 -21.88 8.49
CA ASP A 323 -17.45 -21.44 9.87
C ASP A 323 -17.05 -19.98 10.06
N ASP A 324 -18.00 -19.11 10.46
CA ASP A 324 -17.78 -17.67 10.70
C ASP A 324 -16.69 -17.37 11.75
N THR A 325 -16.36 -18.35 12.60
CA THR A 325 -15.29 -18.22 13.58
C THR A 325 -13.90 -18.18 12.95
N ALA A 326 -13.72 -18.78 11.78
CA ALA A 326 -12.47 -18.74 11.03
C ALA A 326 -12.12 -17.33 10.57
N ASN A 327 -13.11 -16.48 10.26
CA ASN A 327 -12.91 -15.08 9.88
C ASN A 327 -12.43 -14.18 11.02
N GLN A 328 -12.67 -14.58 12.28
CA GLN A 328 -12.29 -13.79 13.47
C GLN A 328 -11.00 -14.28 14.11
N THR A 329 -10.73 -15.59 14.07
CA THR A 329 -9.59 -16.19 14.76
C THR A 329 -8.44 -16.61 13.85
N GLY A 330 -8.70 -16.70 12.55
CA GLY A 330 -7.78 -17.18 11.54
C GLY A 330 -8.26 -18.47 10.89
N GLY A 331 -7.80 -18.74 9.66
CA GLY A 331 -8.23 -19.90 8.90
C GLY A 331 -7.35 -20.19 7.69
N VAL A 332 -7.57 -21.39 7.13
CA VAL A 332 -6.96 -21.79 5.86
C VAL A 332 -7.73 -21.12 4.71
N ILE A 333 -6.99 -20.48 3.83
CA ILE A 333 -7.49 -19.84 2.61
C ILE A 333 -6.87 -20.57 1.43
N SER A 334 -7.71 -21.07 0.54
CA SER A 334 -7.30 -21.59 -0.76
C SER A 334 -7.38 -20.48 -1.80
N TRP A 335 -6.30 -20.24 -2.53
CA TRP A 335 -6.19 -19.23 -3.55
C TRP A 335 -6.35 -19.84 -4.92
N PHE A 336 -7.11 -19.13 -5.77
CA PHE A 336 -7.43 -19.61 -7.11
C PHE A 336 -7.13 -18.56 -8.16
N ASN A 337 -6.37 -18.92 -9.19
CA ASN A 337 -6.27 -18.21 -10.45
C ASN A 337 -7.53 -18.41 -11.29
N TYR A 338 -7.76 -17.50 -12.21
CA TYR A 338 -8.80 -17.58 -13.22
C TYR A 338 -8.18 -17.33 -14.59
N ASP A 339 -8.66 -18.04 -15.60
CA ASP A 339 -8.25 -17.81 -16.98
C ASP A 339 -9.16 -16.80 -17.72
N ASP A 340 -8.85 -16.53 -19.00
CA ASP A 340 -9.61 -15.65 -19.88
C ASP A 340 -10.98 -16.20 -20.32
N HIS A 341 -11.34 -17.41 -19.84
CA HIS A 341 -12.65 -18.05 -19.98
C HIS A 341 -13.43 -18.10 -18.66
N GLY A 342 -12.83 -17.61 -17.57
CA GLY A 342 -13.41 -17.63 -16.22
C GLY A 342 -13.41 -19.02 -15.58
N GLU A 343 -12.52 -19.90 -16.03
CA GLU A 343 -12.28 -21.18 -15.37
C GLU A 343 -11.22 -21.01 -14.29
N ARG A 344 -11.42 -21.66 -13.14
CA ARG A 344 -10.52 -21.50 -11.99
C ARG A 344 -9.54 -22.65 -11.87
N GLU A 345 -8.32 -22.32 -11.45
CA GLU A 345 -7.29 -23.26 -11.09
C GLU A 345 -6.77 -22.98 -9.69
N TRP A 346 -6.47 -24.00 -8.90
CA TRP A 346 -5.89 -23.85 -7.58
C TRP A 346 -4.43 -23.41 -7.70
N ALA A 347 -4.07 -22.31 -7.01
CA ALA A 347 -2.71 -21.77 -6.98
C ALA A 347 -1.97 -22.23 -5.72
N ARG A 348 -2.51 -21.92 -4.53
CA ARG A 348 -1.89 -22.30 -3.25
C ARG A 348 -2.85 -22.21 -2.08
N ASP A 349 -2.39 -22.69 -0.93
CA ASP A 349 -3.05 -22.50 0.35
C ASP A 349 -2.20 -21.63 1.28
N THR A 350 -2.87 -20.84 2.12
CA THR A 350 -2.24 -20.09 3.20
C THR A 350 -3.07 -20.24 4.47
N TYR A 351 -2.43 -20.06 5.62
CA TYR A 351 -3.14 -19.88 6.89
C TYR A 351 -3.05 -18.41 7.29
N HIS A 352 -4.16 -17.74 7.47
CA HIS A 352 -4.23 -16.35 7.90
C HIS A 352 -4.62 -16.22 9.36
N CYS A 353 -3.90 -15.35 10.11
CA CYS A 353 -4.22 -14.96 11.48
C CYS A 353 -4.39 -13.43 11.55
N PRO A 354 -5.56 -12.88 11.16
CA PRO A 354 -5.79 -11.44 11.08
C PRO A 354 -5.63 -10.72 12.42
N ASN A 355 -6.05 -11.34 13.52
CA ASN A 355 -5.95 -10.76 14.86
C ASN A 355 -4.50 -10.56 15.36
N ALA A 356 -3.54 -11.22 14.73
CA ALA A 356 -2.13 -11.11 15.06
C ALA A 356 -1.30 -10.61 13.86
N ASP A 357 -1.94 -10.14 12.78
CA ASP A 357 -1.33 -9.50 11.60
C ASP A 357 -0.27 -10.36 10.90
N TRP A 358 -0.50 -11.65 10.71
CA TRP A 358 0.38 -12.52 9.95
C TRP A 358 -0.36 -13.58 9.13
N TYR A 359 0.31 -14.10 8.10
CA TYR A 359 -0.12 -15.31 7.40
C TYR A 359 1.07 -16.25 7.19
N PHE A 360 0.78 -17.50 6.89
CA PHE A 360 1.75 -18.54 6.62
C PHE A 360 1.41 -19.25 5.31
N THR A 361 2.35 -19.27 4.36
CA THR A 361 2.21 -20.01 3.09
C THR A 361 2.37 -21.50 3.35
N LEU A 362 1.37 -22.29 2.96
CA LEU A 362 1.38 -23.73 3.19
C LEU A 362 2.07 -24.46 2.02
N PRO A 363 2.89 -25.51 2.30
CA PRO A 363 3.42 -26.37 1.26
C PRO A 363 2.33 -27.01 0.41
N GLU A 364 2.57 -27.19 -0.88
CA GLU A 364 1.61 -27.81 -1.82
C GLU A 364 1.19 -29.21 -1.39
N ASP A 365 2.12 -30.02 -0.89
CA ASP A 365 1.87 -31.37 -0.39
C ASP A 365 0.89 -31.42 0.81
N TRP A 366 0.60 -30.26 1.42
CA TRP A 366 -0.34 -30.14 2.54
C TRP A 366 -1.76 -29.79 2.08
N HIS A 367 -1.97 -29.54 0.79
CA HIS A 367 -3.26 -29.14 0.25
C HIS A 367 -4.41 -30.06 0.69
N GLY A 368 -5.49 -29.45 1.17
CA GLY A 368 -6.69 -30.16 1.62
C GLY A 368 -6.54 -30.98 2.92
N THR A 369 -5.35 -30.97 3.57
CA THR A 369 -5.09 -31.77 4.77
C THR A 369 -4.77 -30.94 6.03
N VAL A 370 -4.67 -29.62 5.85
CA VAL A 370 -4.31 -28.70 6.93
C VAL A 370 -5.52 -28.31 7.77
N SER A 371 -5.34 -28.34 9.07
CA SER A 371 -6.20 -27.71 10.06
C SER A 371 -5.36 -26.91 11.05
N ALA A 372 -6.00 -26.02 11.80
CA ALA A 372 -5.32 -25.21 12.81
C ALA A 372 -6.08 -25.21 14.12
N ALA A 373 -5.35 -25.20 15.21
CA ALA A 373 -5.89 -25.02 16.55
C ALA A 373 -5.28 -23.75 17.18
N VAL A 374 -6.14 -22.82 17.60
CA VAL A 374 -5.71 -21.65 18.36
C VAL A 374 -5.70 -21.99 19.84
N VAL A 375 -4.55 -21.82 20.47
CA VAL A 375 -4.35 -22.10 21.90
C VAL A 375 -3.95 -20.78 22.58
N GLU A 376 -4.76 -20.31 23.48
CA GLU A 376 -4.39 -19.22 24.39
C GLU A 376 -3.49 -19.79 25.48
N SER A 377 -2.18 -19.57 25.37
CA SER A 377 -1.21 -20.15 26.29
C SER A 377 -0.94 -19.26 27.51
N ALA A 378 -1.12 -17.94 27.42
CA ALA A 378 -1.00 -16.97 28.51
C ALA A 378 -1.69 -15.65 28.13
N SER A 379 -1.88 -14.76 29.12
CA SER A 379 -2.58 -13.47 28.94
C SER A 379 -1.98 -12.50 27.90
N ASN A 380 -0.80 -12.79 27.35
CA ASN A 380 -0.14 -11.96 26.34
C ASN A 380 0.56 -12.84 25.28
N GLU A 381 0.00 -14.02 25.01
CA GLU A 381 0.55 -14.98 24.07
C GLU A 381 -0.56 -15.78 23.43
N THR A 382 -0.61 -15.75 22.11
CA THR A 382 -1.47 -16.57 21.27
C THR A 382 -0.59 -17.56 20.52
N CYS A 383 -0.95 -18.83 20.55
CA CYS A 383 -0.28 -19.89 19.81
C CYS A 383 -1.26 -20.47 18.78
N VAL A 384 -0.83 -20.54 17.54
CA VAL A 384 -1.52 -21.27 16.49
C VAL A 384 -0.74 -22.53 16.18
N VAL A 385 -1.36 -23.69 16.35
CA VAL A 385 -0.79 -24.99 16.01
C VAL A 385 -1.34 -25.41 14.66
N LEU A 386 -0.47 -25.52 13.64
CA LEU A 386 -0.83 -26.09 12.35
C LEU A 386 -0.68 -27.61 12.40
N GLN A 387 -1.73 -28.27 11.92
CA GLN A 387 -1.85 -29.71 11.88
C GLN A 387 -1.99 -30.18 10.43
N VAL A 388 -1.33 -31.25 10.09
CA VAL A 388 -1.50 -31.97 8.81
C VAL A 388 -2.01 -33.37 9.12
N ASN A 389 -3.12 -33.75 8.50
CA ASN A 389 -3.80 -35.04 8.81
C ASN A 389 -4.05 -35.25 10.31
N ASN A 390 -4.42 -34.20 11.05
CA ASN A 390 -4.63 -34.16 12.52
C ASN A 390 -3.37 -34.41 13.37
N GLU A 391 -2.17 -34.35 12.82
CA GLU A 391 -0.91 -34.41 13.54
C GLU A 391 -0.29 -33.00 13.67
N ASN A 392 0.17 -32.62 14.87
CA ASN A 392 0.77 -31.32 15.14
C ASN A 392 2.13 -31.20 14.46
N VAL A 393 2.27 -30.27 13.50
CA VAL A 393 3.47 -30.12 12.68
C VAL A 393 4.31 -28.94 13.13
N LEU A 394 3.70 -27.76 13.30
CA LEU A 394 4.40 -26.57 13.77
C LEU A 394 3.47 -25.68 14.59
N ALA A 395 4.07 -24.82 15.41
CA ALA A 395 3.36 -23.81 16.17
C ALA A 395 3.93 -22.42 15.88
N ILE A 396 3.05 -21.42 15.76
CA ILE A 396 3.40 -20.02 15.58
C ILE A 396 2.85 -19.23 16.78
N TYR A 397 3.74 -18.52 17.44
CA TYR A 397 3.46 -17.73 18.62
C TYR A 397 3.46 -16.25 18.32
N SER A 398 2.44 -15.54 18.77
CA SER A 398 2.38 -14.07 18.81
C SER A 398 2.50 -13.64 20.26
N ILE A 399 3.64 -13.06 20.63
CA ILE A 399 4.02 -12.78 22.01
C ILE A 399 4.13 -11.28 22.22
N SER A 400 3.31 -10.72 23.11
CA SER A 400 3.30 -9.30 23.46
C SER A 400 3.72 -9.05 24.93
N GLY A 401 3.85 -7.76 25.31
CA GLY A 401 4.14 -7.32 26.66
C GLY A 401 5.63 -7.33 27.03
N GLU A 402 5.89 -7.03 28.29
CA GLU A 402 7.24 -7.03 28.85
C GLU A 402 7.82 -8.44 28.91
N ASN A 403 9.14 -8.58 28.78
CA ASN A 403 9.88 -9.85 28.79
C ASN A 403 9.58 -10.82 27.62
N ARG A 404 8.96 -10.37 26.52
CA ARG A 404 8.69 -11.22 25.33
C ARG A 404 9.95 -11.92 24.80
N GLU A 405 11.08 -11.20 24.72
CA GLU A 405 12.37 -11.74 24.27
C GLU A 405 12.90 -12.84 25.19
N SER A 406 12.77 -12.64 26.52
CA SER A 406 13.17 -13.65 27.51
C SER A 406 12.29 -14.91 27.45
N ARG A 407 11.02 -14.76 27.07
CA ARG A 407 10.09 -15.91 26.90
C ARG A 407 10.48 -16.75 25.70
N VAL A 408 10.78 -16.11 24.56
CA VAL A 408 11.27 -16.81 23.35
C VAL A 408 12.58 -17.54 23.63
N SER A 409 13.55 -16.86 24.25
CA SER A 409 14.86 -17.46 24.56
C SER A 409 14.77 -18.64 25.53
N ARG A 410 13.88 -18.54 26.54
CA ARG A 410 13.69 -19.62 27.53
C ARG A 410 13.11 -20.89 26.91
N ASN A 411 12.20 -20.72 25.95
CA ASN A 411 11.53 -21.84 25.29
C ASN A 411 12.27 -22.31 24.03
N ASN A 412 13.37 -21.66 23.69
CA ASN A 412 14.18 -21.96 22.49
C ASN A 412 13.37 -21.89 21.18
N TYR A 413 12.41 -20.96 21.11
CA TYR A 413 11.62 -20.70 19.91
C TYR A 413 12.45 -19.98 18.85
N LEU A 414 12.15 -20.20 17.57
CA LEU A 414 12.76 -19.50 16.43
C LEU A 414 12.06 -18.14 16.24
N ILE A 415 12.82 -17.04 16.26
CA ILE A 415 12.26 -15.71 16.00
C ILE A 415 11.99 -15.59 14.51
N LEU A 416 10.73 -15.37 14.12
CA LEU A 416 10.29 -15.22 12.74
C LEU A 416 10.25 -13.74 12.31
N ALA A 417 9.66 -12.88 13.16
CA ALA A 417 9.58 -11.44 12.92
C ALA A 417 9.38 -10.66 14.22
N GLN A 418 9.57 -9.34 14.15
CA GLN A 418 9.36 -8.44 15.28
C GLN A 418 8.66 -7.16 14.84
N ARG A 419 7.63 -6.75 15.59
CA ARG A 419 7.01 -5.44 15.57
C ARG A 419 7.25 -4.72 16.90
N PRO A 420 7.03 -3.40 17.02
CA PRO A 420 7.29 -2.67 18.26
C PRO A 420 6.64 -3.29 19.52
N ALA A 421 5.43 -3.83 19.40
CA ALA A 421 4.66 -4.39 20.51
C ALA A 421 4.61 -5.93 20.55
N ILE A 422 4.91 -6.62 19.43
CA ILE A 422 4.72 -8.07 19.26
C ILE A 422 5.99 -8.70 18.70
N LEU A 423 6.33 -9.87 19.24
CA LEU A 423 7.38 -10.74 18.73
C LEU A 423 6.72 -12.03 18.22
N TYR A 424 7.05 -12.43 16.99
CA TYR A 424 6.55 -13.64 16.36
C TYR A 424 7.63 -14.70 16.41
N ALA A 425 7.25 -15.91 16.82
CA ALA A 425 8.18 -17.01 16.95
C ALA A 425 7.55 -18.32 16.48
N GLY A 426 8.39 -19.25 16.02
CA GLY A 426 7.98 -20.55 15.52
C GLY A 426 8.62 -21.69 16.28
N GLU A 427 7.94 -22.83 16.31
CA GLU A 427 8.40 -24.08 16.88
C GLU A 427 8.05 -25.24 15.95
N LEU A 428 9.01 -26.14 15.71
CA LEU A 428 8.76 -27.39 15.00
C LEU A 428 8.29 -28.45 15.99
N LEU A 429 7.15 -29.07 15.72
CA LEU A 429 6.54 -30.06 16.61
C LEU A 429 6.91 -31.50 16.17
N ALA A 430 6.44 -32.49 16.91
CA ALA A 430 6.88 -33.88 16.74
C ALA A 430 6.68 -34.47 15.33
N ALA A 431 5.66 -34.02 14.62
CA ALA A 431 5.39 -34.49 13.25
C ALA A 431 6.07 -33.65 12.15
N ALA A 432 6.86 -32.63 12.49
CA ALA A 432 7.46 -31.70 11.52
C ALA A 432 8.28 -32.43 10.45
N GLU A 433 9.22 -33.29 10.83
CA GLU A 433 10.07 -34.04 9.92
C GLU A 433 9.26 -34.94 8.98
N LYS A 434 8.19 -35.55 9.46
CA LYS A 434 7.32 -36.43 8.70
C LYS A 434 6.66 -35.70 7.53
N TYR A 435 6.32 -34.42 7.71
CA TYR A 435 5.63 -33.58 6.75
C TYR A 435 6.56 -32.56 6.07
N GLY A 436 7.89 -32.77 6.15
CA GLY A 436 8.88 -31.94 5.47
C GLY A 436 9.03 -30.52 6.06
N ALA A 437 8.51 -30.29 7.26
CA ALA A 437 8.67 -29.00 7.92
C ALA A 437 10.02 -28.88 8.62
N ASP A 438 10.74 -27.83 8.31
CA ASP A 438 12.03 -27.48 8.88
C ASP A 438 12.12 -25.99 9.24
N GLN A 439 13.26 -25.55 9.73
CA GLN A 439 13.48 -24.14 10.06
C GLN A 439 13.43 -23.24 8.82
N TYR A 440 13.84 -23.73 7.67
CA TYR A 440 13.82 -22.97 6.42
C TYR A 440 12.39 -22.67 6.01
N LEU A 441 11.53 -23.68 6.05
CA LEU A 441 10.07 -23.52 5.80
C LEU A 441 9.47 -22.46 6.72
N LEU A 442 9.77 -22.51 8.03
CA LEU A 442 9.26 -21.53 8.99
C LEU A 442 9.61 -20.08 8.60
N TYR A 443 10.85 -19.85 8.16
CA TYR A 443 11.28 -18.50 7.78
C TYR A 443 10.74 -18.04 6.43
N GLN A 444 10.67 -18.93 5.46
CA GLN A 444 10.24 -18.58 4.10
C GLN A 444 8.73 -18.40 4.00
N SER A 445 7.98 -19.14 4.78
CA SER A 445 6.52 -19.17 4.70
C SER A 445 5.82 -18.19 5.65
N PHE A 446 6.53 -17.59 6.61
CA PHE A 446 5.95 -16.63 7.54
C PHE A 446 5.99 -15.21 6.99
N HIS A 447 4.84 -14.57 6.90
CA HIS A 447 4.67 -13.22 6.38
C HIS A 447 3.86 -12.35 7.33
N LEU A 448 4.23 -11.06 7.45
CA LEU A 448 3.43 -10.08 8.19
C LEU A 448 2.38 -9.47 7.26
N ILE A 449 1.14 -9.42 7.70
CA ILE A 449 0.09 -8.65 7.03
C ILE A 449 0.42 -7.17 7.21
N THR A 450 0.68 -6.47 6.11
CA THR A 450 0.85 -5.02 6.09
C THR A 450 -0.50 -4.36 5.86
N ASN A 451 -0.68 -3.09 6.28
CA ASN A 451 -1.97 -2.39 6.31
C ASN A 451 -2.69 -2.22 4.94
N PHE A 452 -2.17 -2.79 3.86
CA PHE A 452 -2.82 -2.82 2.54
C PHE A 452 -4.11 -3.66 2.49
N TRP A 453 -4.40 -4.44 3.52
CA TRP A 453 -5.57 -5.31 3.60
C TRP A 453 -6.85 -4.59 4.04
N LEU A 454 -6.72 -3.38 4.58
CA LEU A 454 -7.82 -2.62 5.19
C LEU A 454 -8.15 -1.29 4.50
N SER A 455 -7.44 -0.91 3.42
CA SER A 455 -7.61 0.39 2.75
C SER A 455 -8.53 0.31 1.53
#